data_4187e1d60778d0a4bb8ed92212842b43
#
_entry.id   4187e1d60778d0a4bb8ed92212842b43
#
_cell.length_a   1.000
_cell.length_b   1.000
_cell.length_c   1.000
_cell.angle_alpha   90.00
_cell.angle_beta   90.00
_cell.angle_gamma   90.00
#
_symmetry.space_group_name_H-M   'P 1'
#
loop_
_entity.id
_entity.type
_entity.pdbx_description
1 polymer ?
#
loop_
_entity_poly.entity_id
_entity_poly.type
_entity_poly.pdbx_seq_one_letter_code
_entity_poly.pdbx_strand_id
1 'polypeptide(L)'
;MRPVGCWAPKDTPIAVTQTSGRQRLNIHGAIDLETGHTRMLEVETVDAASTIRLMMALLTMYPRKRVIHLFLDNARYHHAKLVQAWLARSGFRIRLHFIPTYCPHLDPIERLWGLMHRNVTHNRCHATFADFSSAILTFLRQDVPRNWHRYCDQVTDNFRIIAPTDFRILA
;
A
#
# COMPACT_ATOMS: atom_id res chain seq x y z
N MET A 1 10.17 8.59 12.23
CA MET A 1 8.95 8.83 13.05
C MET A 1 8.08 9.86 12.35
N ARG A 2 6.76 9.77 12.51
CA ARG A 2 5.79 10.76 12.01
C ARG A 2 5.03 11.33 13.22
N PRO A 3 5.35 12.55 13.70
CA PRO A 3 4.65 13.14 14.82
C PRO A 3 3.22 13.49 14.41
N VAL A 4 2.28 13.15 15.27
CA VAL A 4 0.85 13.51 15.14
C VAL A 4 0.33 13.99 16.49
N GLY A 5 -0.66 14.86 16.47
CA GLY A 5 -1.35 15.31 17.68
C GLY A 5 -1.93 14.12 18.46
N CYS A 6 -1.79 14.14 19.77
CA CYS A 6 -2.40 13.17 20.66
C CYS A 6 -2.99 13.86 21.89
N TRP A 7 -3.96 13.22 22.52
CA TRP A 7 -4.50 13.68 23.79
C TRP A 7 -3.50 13.37 24.92
N ALA A 8 -3.21 14.37 25.75
CA ALA A 8 -2.40 14.24 26.94
C ALA A 8 -3.05 15.01 28.10
N PRO A 9 -2.78 14.69 29.37
CA PRO A 9 -3.13 15.55 30.48
C PRO A 9 -2.51 16.93 30.28
N LYS A 10 -3.25 17.99 30.66
CA LYS A 10 -2.89 19.39 30.38
C LYS A 10 -1.49 19.79 30.86
N ASP A 11 -1.05 19.17 31.94
CA ASP A 11 0.21 19.52 32.62
C ASP A 11 1.33 18.48 32.40
N THR A 12 1.14 17.53 31.49
CA THR A 12 2.12 16.49 31.21
C THR A 12 2.51 16.50 29.74
N PRO A 13 3.57 17.24 29.35
CA PRO A 13 4.03 17.27 27.97
C PRO A 13 4.54 15.89 27.57
N ILE A 14 4.04 15.37 26.45
CA ILE A 14 4.54 14.13 25.85
C ILE A 14 5.73 14.47 24.97
N ALA A 15 6.92 14.08 25.40
CA ALA A 15 8.12 14.17 24.61
C ALA A 15 8.29 12.89 23.78
N VAL A 16 8.43 13.04 22.46
CA VAL A 16 8.71 11.92 21.56
C VAL A 16 10.09 12.11 20.95
N THR A 17 10.97 11.14 21.20
CA THR A 17 12.34 11.18 20.69
C THR A 17 12.34 11.07 19.16
N GLN A 18 13.06 11.96 18.50
CA GLN A 18 13.26 11.92 17.04
C GLN A 18 14.67 11.44 16.71
N THR A 19 14.79 10.63 15.68
CA THR A 19 16.07 10.28 15.08
C THR A 19 16.32 11.17 13.85
N SER A 20 17.54 11.63 13.69
CA SER A 20 17.98 12.43 12.53
C SER A 20 18.41 11.59 11.33
N GLY A 21 18.12 10.31 11.33
CA GLY A 21 18.53 9.36 10.28
C GLY A 21 18.01 9.75 8.89
N ARG A 22 18.91 9.71 7.90
CA ARG A 22 18.61 10.00 6.49
C ARG A 22 18.27 8.76 5.66
N GLN A 23 18.22 7.58 6.30
CA GLN A 23 17.92 6.31 5.63
C GLN A 23 16.45 6.28 5.19
N ARG A 24 16.21 5.70 4.01
CA ARG A 24 14.88 5.58 3.42
C ARG A 24 14.56 4.11 3.19
N LEU A 25 13.33 3.72 3.49
CA LEU A 25 12.77 2.44 3.11
C LEU A 25 11.81 2.66 1.94
N ASN A 26 12.17 2.19 0.76
CA ASN A 26 11.29 2.20 -0.39
C ASN A 26 10.63 0.83 -0.52
N ILE A 27 9.31 0.83 -0.51
CA ILE A 27 8.49 -0.39 -0.64
C ILE A 27 7.67 -0.28 -1.92
N HIS A 28 7.83 -1.24 -2.80
CA HIS A 28 6.94 -1.46 -3.93
C HIS A 28 6.04 -2.64 -3.61
N GLY A 29 4.73 -2.43 -3.50
CA GLY A 29 3.85 -3.44 -2.97
C GLY A 29 2.49 -3.53 -3.65
N ALA A 30 1.81 -4.62 -3.38
CA ALA A 30 0.42 -4.86 -3.75
C ALA A 30 -0.32 -5.53 -2.59
N ILE A 31 -1.62 -5.35 -2.56
CA ILE A 31 -2.54 -6.00 -1.62
C ILE A 31 -3.66 -6.68 -2.39
N ASP A 32 -3.98 -7.88 -1.99
CA ASP A 32 -5.18 -8.60 -2.42
C ASP A 32 -6.36 -8.15 -1.55
N LEU A 33 -7.36 -7.54 -2.16
CA LEU A 33 -8.49 -6.95 -1.46
C LEU A 33 -9.53 -7.99 -0.99
N GLU A 34 -9.45 -9.23 -1.48
CA GLU A 34 -10.30 -10.31 -1.00
C GLU A 34 -9.75 -10.92 0.30
N THR A 35 -8.43 -11.12 0.35
CA THR A 35 -7.79 -11.91 1.40
C THR A 35 -6.93 -11.09 2.35
N GLY A 36 -6.59 -9.85 2.01
CA GLY A 36 -5.64 -9.01 2.73
C GLY A 36 -4.19 -9.45 2.58
N HIS A 37 -3.91 -10.46 1.78
CA HIS A 37 -2.53 -10.85 1.51
C HIS A 37 -1.79 -9.73 0.81
N THR A 38 -0.59 -9.46 1.28
CA THR A 38 0.26 -8.43 0.71
C THR A 38 1.52 -9.01 0.07
N ARG A 39 1.99 -8.38 -0.99
CA ARG A 39 3.32 -8.61 -1.54
C ARG A 39 4.11 -7.32 -1.49
N MET A 40 5.07 -7.23 -0.59
CA MET A 40 5.88 -6.04 -0.35
C MET A 40 7.34 -6.34 -0.68
N LEU A 41 7.88 -5.61 -1.66
CA LEU A 41 9.27 -5.69 -2.09
C LEU A 41 10.03 -4.46 -1.58
N GLU A 42 11.14 -4.71 -0.91
CA GLU A 42 12.12 -3.67 -0.62
C GLU A 42 12.92 -3.40 -1.88
N VAL A 43 13.00 -2.15 -2.28
CA VAL A 43 13.66 -1.73 -3.51
C VAL A 43 14.48 -0.48 -3.29
N GLU A 44 15.56 -0.32 -4.02
CA GLU A 44 16.34 0.93 -3.99
C GLU A 44 15.54 2.07 -4.60
N THR A 45 14.86 1.78 -5.70
CA THR A 45 14.00 2.74 -6.41
C THR A 45 12.73 2.06 -6.89
N VAL A 46 11.62 2.77 -6.81
CA VAL A 46 10.35 2.35 -7.41
C VAL A 46 10.38 2.80 -8.87
N ASP A 47 10.51 1.84 -9.79
CA ASP A 47 10.68 2.05 -11.22
C ASP A 47 10.04 0.92 -12.07
N ALA A 48 10.29 0.93 -13.37
CA ALA A 48 9.79 -0.09 -14.29
C ALA A 48 10.33 -1.49 -13.98
N ALA A 49 11.58 -1.60 -13.55
CA ALA A 49 12.19 -2.89 -13.22
C ALA A 49 11.58 -3.47 -11.94
N SER A 50 11.41 -2.64 -10.91
CA SER A 50 10.74 -3.05 -9.68
C SER A 50 9.26 -3.38 -9.89
N THR A 51 8.58 -2.72 -10.85
CA THR A 51 7.22 -3.06 -11.26
C THR A 51 7.15 -4.47 -11.84
N ILE A 52 8.07 -4.81 -12.74
CA ILE A 52 8.16 -6.17 -13.31
C ILE A 52 8.45 -7.19 -12.21
N ARG A 53 9.38 -6.91 -11.30
CA ARG A 53 9.67 -7.79 -10.16
C ARG A 53 8.45 -8.03 -9.29
N LEU A 54 7.64 -7.00 -9.02
CA LEU A 54 6.40 -7.13 -8.27
C LEU A 54 5.41 -8.02 -9.01
N MET A 55 5.20 -7.80 -10.31
CA MET A 55 4.32 -8.63 -11.14
C MET A 55 4.76 -10.10 -11.18
N MET A 56 6.06 -10.37 -11.30
CA MET A 56 6.60 -11.73 -11.21
C MET A 56 6.31 -12.37 -9.85
N ALA A 57 6.47 -11.62 -8.77
CA ALA A 57 6.18 -12.08 -7.43
C ALA A 57 4.70 -12.38 -7.20
N LEU A 58 3.79 -11.60 -7.84
CA LEU A 58 2.35 -11.86 -7.84
C LEU A 58 2.01 -13.12 -8.64
N LEU A 59 2.63 -13.35 -9.79
CA LEU A 59 2.45 -14.60 -10.56
C LEU A 59 2.85 -15.83 -9.75
N THR A 60 3.93 -15.73 -8.97
CA THR A 60 4.39 -16.80 -8.08
C THR A 60 3.43 -16.99 -6.89
N MET A 61 2.89 -15.90 -6.36
CA MET A 61 1.95 -15.93 -5.22
C MET A 61 0.61 -16.59 -5.61
N TYR A 62 0.19 -16.40 -6.86
CA TYR A 62 -1.09 -16.91 -7.38
C TYR A 62 -0.91 -17.86 -8.58
N PRO A 63 -0.28 -19.03 -8.40
CA PRO A 63 0.07 -19.91 -9.51
C PRO A 63 -1.16 -20.50 -10.24
N ARG A 64 -2.29 -20.64 -9.53
CA ARG A 64 -3.52 -21.24 -10.03
C ARG A 64 -4.55 -20.24 -10.56
N LYS A 65 -4.37 -18.94 -10.31
CA LYS A 65 -5.30 -17.93 -10.82
C LYS A 65 -5.14 -17.76 -12.33
N ARG A 66 -6.23 -17.84 -13.06
CA ARG A 66 -6.24 -17.71 -14.53
C ARG A 66 -5.89 -16.28 -14.97
N VAL A 67 -6.40 -15.30 -14.25
CA VAL A 67 -6.14 -13.88 -14.48
C VAL A 67 -5.93 -13.18 -13.13
N ILE A 68 -5.00 -12.26 -13.09
CA ILE A 68 -4.75 -11.35 -11.97
C ILE A 68 -5.04 -9.93 -12.48
N HIS A 69 -6.04 -9.30 -11.93
CA HIS A 69 -6.36 -7.91 -12.19
C HIS A 69 -5.57 -7.03 -11.22
N LEU A 70 -4.69 -6.19 -11.75
CA LEU A 70 -3.86 -5.31 -10.97
C LEU A 70 -4.29 -3.86 -11.23
N PHE A 71 -4.83 -3.22 -10.19
CA PHE A 71 -5.21 -1.81 -10.18
C PHE A 71 -4.03 -0.99 -9.68
N LEU A 72 -3.69 0.09 -10.37
CA LEU A 72 -2.51 0.89 -10.08
C LEU A 72 -2.72 2.35 -10.52
N ASP A 73 -1.94 3.25 -9.95
CA ASP A 73 -1.94 4.65 -10.33
C ASP A 73 -1.33 4.88 -11.73
N ASN A 74 -1.41 6.12 -12.20
CA ASN A 74 -0.87 6.51 -13.50
C ASN A 74 0.61 6.91 -13.44
N ALA A 75 1.41 6.38 -12.53
CA ALA A 75 2.83 6.67 -12.48
C ALA A 75 3.54 6.27 -13.79
N ARG A 76 4.43 7.14 -14.27
CA ARG A 76 5.09 6.98 -15.58
C ARG A 76 5.81 5.65 -15.75
N TYR A 77 6.37 5.11 -14.68
CA TYR A 77 7.11 3.85 -14.74
C TYR A 77 6.20 2.65 -15.01
N HIS A 78 4.91 2.71 -14.69
CA HIS A 78 3.94 1.67 -15.04
C HIS A 78 3.64 1.63 -16.54
N HIS A 79 3.76 2.78 -17.23
CA HIS A 79 3.56 2.90 -18.66
C HIS A 79 4.85 2.71 -19.48
N ALA A 80 5.97 2.42 -18.81
CA ALA A 80 7.26 2.28 -19.49
C ALA A 80 7.25 1.18 -20.56
N LYS A 81 7.95 1.41 -21.67
CA LYS A 81 8.08 0.42 -22.76
C LYS A 81 8.58 -0.94 -22.28
N LEU A 82 9.44 -0.94 -21.24
CA LEU A 82 9.96 -2.16 -20.63
C LEU A 82 8.83 -3.00 -19.99
N VAL A 83 7.91 -2.36 -19.28
CA VAL A 83 6.74 -3.02 -18.67
C VAL A 83 5.82 -3.57 -19.75
N GLN A 84 5.53 -2.78 -20.78
CA GLN A 84 4.68 -3.20 -21.90
C GLN A 84 5.29 -4.39 -22.66
N ALA A 85 6.59 -4.33 -22.96
CA ALA A 85 7.30 -5.42 -23.62
C ALA A 85 7.30 -6.71 -22.77
N TRP A 86 7.47 -6.56 -21.46
CA TRP A 86 7.39 -7.70 -20.54
C TRP A 86 5.99 -8.32 -20.51
N LEU A 87 4.94 -7.50 -20.41
CA LEU A 87 3.55 -7.95 -20.46
C LEU A 87 3.21 -8.66 -21.77
N ALA A 88 3.71 -8.15 -22.90
CA ALA A 88 3.49 -8.78 -24.20
C ALA A 88 4.13 -10.19 -24.31
N ARG A 89 5.26 -10.40 -23.62
CA ARG A 89 6.00 -11.69 -23.64
C ARG A 89 5.50 -12.71 -22.64
N SER A 90 5.20 -12.26 -21.43
CA SER A 90 4.75 -13.12 -20.31
C SER A 90 3.23 -13.05 -20.10
N GLY A 91 2.60 -12.32 -20.87
CA GLY A 91 1.41 -11.59 -20.79
C GLY A 91 0.13 -12.25 -20.53
N PHE A 92 0.02 -13.12 -20.17
CA PHE A 92 -1.33 -13.60 -20.35
C PHE A 92 -2.16 -13.59 -19.06
N ARG A 93 -1.51 -13.57 -17.91
CA ARG A 93 -2.21 -13.70 -16.62
C ARG A 93 -2.39 -12.40 -15.85
N ILE A 94 -1.66 -11.33 -16.17
CA ILE A 94 -1.82 -10.03 -15.52
C ILE A 94 -2.54 -9.07 -16.46
N ARG A 95 -3.55 -8.40 -15.92
CA ARG A 95 -4.27 -7.30 -16.57
C ARG A 95 -4.11 -6.05 -15.74
N LEU A 96 -3.50 -5.02 -16.32
CA LEU A 96 -3.34 -3.72 -15.67
C LEU A 96 -4.59 -2.88 -15.85
N HIS A 97 -5.05 -2.25 -14.78
CA HIS A 97 -6.15 -1.31 -14.75
C HIS A 97 -5.65 -0.03 -14.10
N PHE A 98 -5.65 1.05 -14.86
CA PHE A 98 -5.18 2.33 -14.34
C PHE A 98 -6.32 3.10 -13.69
N ILE A 99 -6.10 3.52 -12.45
CA ILE A 99 -7.03 4.36 -11.70
C ILE A 99 -7.03 5.76 -12.32
N PRO A 100 -8.20 6.42 -12.44
CA PRO A 100 -8.25 7.78 -12.96
C PRO A 100 -7.31 8.74 -12.21
N THR A 101 -6.72 9.67 -12.94
CA THR A 101 -5.83 10.69 -12.38
C THR A 101 -6.57 11.52 -11.32
N TYR A 102 -5.88 11.92 -10.27
CA TYR A 102 -6.43 12.70 -9.15
C TYR A 102 -7.52 12.01 -8.33
N CYS A 103 -7.58 10.68 -8.37
CA CYS A 103 -8.53 9.87 -7.58
C CYS A 103 -7.81 8.95 -6.57
N PRO A 104 -6.98 9.47 -5.65
CA PRO A 104 -6.25 8.64 -4.69
C PRO A 104 -7.19 7.87 -3.75
N HIS A 105 -8.41 8.37 -3.55
CA HIS A 105 -9.44 7.69 -2.77
C HIS A 105 -9.89 6.35 -3.38
N LEU A 106 -9.65 6.14 -4.67
CA LEU A 106 -9.93 4.88 -5.35
C LEU A 106 -8.75 3.89 -5.26
N ASP A 107 -7.63 4.29 -4.64
CA ASP A 107 -6.47 3.43 -4.47
C ASP A 107 -6.40 2.88 -3.04
N PRO A 108 -6.82 1.63 -2.81
CA PRO A 108 -6.81 1.03 -1.48
C PRO A 108 -5.42 0.93 -0.86
N ILE A 109 -4.36 0.86 -1.65
CA ILE A 109 -3.00 0.78 -1.11
C ILE A 109 -2.58 2.07 -0.39
N GLU A 110 -3.09 3.23 -0.80
CA GLU A 110 -2.86 4.49 -0.09
C GLU A 110 -3.47 4.46 1.32
N ARG A 111 -4.64 3.85 1.45
CA ARG A 111 -5.26 3.63 2.77
C ARG A 111 -4.48 2.63 3.62
N LEU A 112 -3.90 1.61 2.98
CA LEU A 112 -3.01 0.67 3.66
C LEU A 112 -1.76 1.38 4.20
N TRP A 113 -1.16 2.29 3.44
CA TRP A 113 -0.06 3.13 3.93
C TRP A 113 -0.50 3.98 5.13
N GLY A 114 -1.67 4.59 5.06
CA GLY A 114 -2.25 5.33 6.19
C GLY A 114 -2.46 4.46 7.43
N LEU A 115 -2.95 3.24 7.25
CA LEU A 115 -3.13 2.25 8.31
C LEU A 115 -1.78 1.86 8.93
N MET A 116 -0.78 1.58 8.10
CA MET A 116 0.58 1.27 8.54
C MET A 116 1.16 2.42 9.36
N HIS A 117 1.03 3.66 8.90
CA HIS A 117 1.51 4.81 9.66
C HIS A 117 0.86 4.90 11.03
N ARG A 118 -0.46 4.74 11.13
CA ARG A 118 -1.17 4.80 12.42
C ARG A 118 -0.70 3.71 13.39
N ASN A 119 -0.42 2.52 12.90
CA ASN A 119 -0.08 1.38 13.74
C ASN A 119 1.42 1.27 14.07
N VAL A 120 2.29 1.77 13.19
CA VAL A 120 3.74 1.50 13.30
C VAL A 120 4.59 2.76 13.51
N THR A 121 4.24 3.89 12.88
CA THR A 121 5.17 5.04 12.84
C THR A 121 4.67 6.27 13.59
N HIS A 122 3.36 6.43 13.80
CA HIS A 122 2.84 7.60 14.50
C HIS A 122 3.30 7.60 15.96
N ASN A 123 3.96 8.67 16.37
CA ASN A 123 4.49 8.88 17.73
C ASN A 123 5.36 7.73 18.27
N ARG A 124 5.92 6.91 17.39
CA ARG A 124 6.83 5.81 17.74
C ARG A 124 8.22 6.07 17.22
N CYS A 125 9.19 5.98 18.09
CA CYS A 125 10.62 6.01 17.76
C CYS A 125 11.15 4.58 17.75
N HIS A 126 11.89 4.22 16.71
CA HIS A 126 12.59 2.95 16.61
C HIS A 126 14.06 3.19 16.87
N ALA A 127 14.73 2.31 17.63
CA ALA A 127 16.10 2.47 18.03
C ALA A 127 17.06 2.49 16.83
N THR A 128 16.80 1.62 15.85
CA THR A 128 17.61 1.50 14.63
C THR A 128 16.75 1.56 13.37
N PHE A 129 17.38 1.80 12.23
CA PHE A 129 16.69 1.69 10.94
C PHE A 129 16.23 0.25 10.64
N ALA A 130 16.97 -0.74 11.11
CA ALA A 130 16.59 -2.15 10.99
C ALA A 130 15.29 -2.44 11.77
N ASP A 131 15.16 -1.94 12.99
CA ASP A 131 13.93 -2.07 13.78
C ASP A 131 12.75 -1.38 13.09
N PHE A 132 12.99 -0.16 12.57
CA PHE A 132 11.99 0.59 11.83
C PHE A 132 11.49 -0.17 10.60
N SER A 133 12.40 -0.64 9.76
CA SER A 133 12.04 -1.39 8.54
C SER A 133 11.38 -2.73 8.87
N SER A 134 11.90 -3.45 9.85
CA SER A 134 11.32 -4.71 10.33
C SER A 134 9.90 -4.53 10.85
N ALA A 135 9.65 -3.51 11.66
CA ALA A 135 8.31 -3.22 12.19
C ALA A 135 7.30 -2.94 11.06
N ILE A 136 7.69 -2.14 10.06
CA ILE A 136 6.84 -1.84 8.90
C ILE A 136 6.55 -3.13 8.10
N LEU A 137 7.58 -3.90 7.78
CA LEU A 137 7.44 -5.10 6.96
C LEU A 137 6.67 -6.22 7.68
N THR A 138 6.87 -6.37 8.98
CA THR A 138 6.08 -7.31 9.80
C THR A 138 4.61 -6.92 9.80
N PHE A 139 4.30 -5.65 10.02
CA PHE A 139 2.93 -5.17 9.96
C PHE A 139 2.30 -5.47 8.60
N LEU A 140 2.95 -5.06 7.52
CA LEU A 140 2.41 -5.21 6.18
C LEU A 140 2.31 -6.67 5.71
N ARG A 141 3.32 -7.50 6.00
CA ARG A 141 3.42 -8.88 5.51
C ARG A 141 2.72 -9.91 6.39
N GLN A 142 2.53 -9.62 7.67
CA GLN A 142 2.01 -10.59 8.65
C GLN A 142 0.76 -10.08 9.35
N ASP A 143 0.80 -8.89 9.95
CA ASP A 143 -0.32 -8.40 10.78
C ASP A 143 -1.54 -8.07 9.93
N VAL A 144 -1.35 -7.45 8.76
CA VAL A 144 -2.46 -7.13 7.85
C VAL A 144 -3.18 -8.40 7.38
N PRO A 145 -2.52 -9.43 6.81
CA PRO A 145 -3.21 -10.65 6.42
C PRO A 145 -3.88 -11.38 7.58
N ARG A 146 -3.21 -11.48 8.74
CA ARG A 146 -3.75 -12.17 9.92
C ARG A 146 -4.99 -11.50 10.49
N ASN A 147 -5.06 -10.17 10.39
CA ASN A 147 -6.13 -9.36 10.96
C ASN A 147 -6.98 -8.69 9.88
N TRP A 148 -7.06 -9.27 8.67
CA TRP A 148 -7.74 -8.64 7.55
C TRP A 148 -9.19 -8.26 7.86
N HIS A 149 -9.91 -9.11 8.59
CA HIS A 149 -11.27 -8.83 9.04
C HIS A 149 -11.43 -7.53 9.85
N ARG A 150 -10.34 -7.04 10.48
CA ARG A 150 -10.33 -5.76 11.24
C ARG A 150 -9.97 -4.57 10.37
N TYR A 151 -9.23 -4.81 9.29
CA TYR A 151 -8.65 -3.76 8.46
C TYR A 151 -9.35 -3.59 7.11
N CYS A 152 -10.09 -4.61 6.69
CA CYS A 152 -10.76 -4.63 5.40
C CYS A 152 -11.55 -3.37 5.13
N ASP A 153 -12.45 -3.00 6.03
CA ASP A 153 -13.31 -1.82 5.88
C ASP A 153 -12.52 -0.51 5.78
N GLN A 154 -11.40 -0.42 6.51
CA GLN A 154 -10.55 0.77 6.48
C GLN A 154 -9.73 0.89 5.18
N VAL A 155 -9.40 -0.23 4.57
CA VAL A 155 -8.61 -0.29 3.33
C VAL A 155 -9.50 -0.20 2.10
N THR A 156 -10.62 -0.94 2.09
CA THR A 156 -11.51 -1.02 0.93
C THR A 156 -12.61 0.02 0.94
N ASP A 157 -12.89 0.66 2.11
CA ASP A 157 -14.03 1.56 2.29
C ASP A 157 -15.36 0.87 1.98
N ASN A 158 -15.42 -0.46 2.21
CA ASN A 158 -16.52 -1.34 1.85
C ASN A 158 -16.96 -1.24 0.38
N PHE A 159 -16.09 -0.70 -0.49
CA PHE A 159 -16.43 -0.40 -1.90
C PHE A 159 -17.85 0.15 -2.01
N ARG A 160 -18.11 1.26 -1.32
CA ARG A 160 -19.46 1.87 -1.26
C ARG A 160 -20.07 1.89 -2.65
N ILE A 161 -21.10 1.08 -2.83
CA ILE A 161 -21.99 1.19 -3.97
C ILE A 161 -22.83 2.43 -3.69
N ILE A 162 -22.52 3.52 -4.38
CA ILE A 162 -23.33 4.74 -4.33
C ILE A 162 -24.57 4.43 -5.16
N ALA A 163 -25.69 4.22 -4.50
CA ALA A 163 -26.96 4.07 -5.20
C ALA A 163 -27.36 5.40 -5.83
N PRO A 164 -28.08 5.42 -6.97
CA PRO A 164 -28.57 6.65 -7.57
C PRO A 164 -29.36 7.55 -6.60
N THR A 165 -30.00 6.97 -5.58
CA THR A 165 -30.71 7.66 -4.51
C THR A 165 -29.80 8.41 -3.54
N ASP A 166 -28.51 8.11 -3.52
CA ASP A 166 -27.54 8.79 -2.65
C ASP A 166 -27.04 10.10 -3.25
N PHE A 167 -27.31 10.34 -4.52
CA PHE A 167 -27.04 11.63 -5.15
C PHE A 167 -28.11 12.63 -4.76
N ARG A 168 -27.78 13.58 -3.88
CA ARG A 168 -28.60 14.79 -3.74
C ARG A 168 -28.42 15.59 -5.02
N ILE A 169 -29.45 15.61 -5.86
CA ILE A 169 -29.55 16.57 -6.95
C ILE A 169 -29.71 17.91 -6.24
N LEU A 170 -28.66 18.72 -6.26
CA LEU A 170 -28.79 20.14 -5.89
C LEU A 170 -29.59 20.78 -7.01
N ALA A 171 -30.87 21.05 -6.71
CA ALA A 171 -31.76 21.85 -7.57
C ALA A 171 -31.34 23.32 -7.52
#